data_c2d153d1fe7d104a6d80ffc49f1dbbe3
#
_entry.id   c2d153d1fe7d104a6d80ffc49f1dbbe3
#
_cell.length_a   1.000
_cell.length_b   1.000
_cell.length_c   1.000
_cell.angle_alpha   90.00
_cell.angle_beta   90.00
_cell.angle_gamma   90.00
#
_symmetry.space_group_name_H-M   'P 1'
#
loop_
_entity.id
_entity.type
_entity.pdbx_description
1 polymer ?
#
loop_
_entity_poly.entity_id
_entity_poly.type
_entity_poly.pdbx_seq_one_letter_code
_entity_poly.pdbx_strand_id
1 'polypeptide(L)'
;ETPLSDFPIVAFSIAYELELTGILEMLDLSGIPVLRQDRTEKHPLVIAGGPLTNSNPLILAPFADLIIVGEGDEIIHSFLDAVPGMDRHDLLSRFSTVPGCYIPGTTQGIPQAARVMDDGLPAFSQILTKNTVLASMFLIEAERGCSRGCSYCVMQRDANGGMRTVPPEKVFSLIPENAKRVGLVGAAVTDHPGIKKLVRMIVASGRDIGISSLSADRLDRELVHMLAQGKYKTLTTAADGVSQRLSNLLNRNTAEEHLIRAAEFVRDFRLNRLKLYVMVGVPEETLGDIDELIRL
;
A
#
# COMPACT_ATOMS: atom_id res chain seq x y z
N GLU A 1 14.88 16.38 -18.09
CA GLU A 1 14.85 15.26 -17.12
C GLU A 1 16.23 15.17 -16.48
N THR A 2 16.30 14.94 -15.17
CA THR A 2 17.56 14.82 -14.42
C THR A 2 17.87 13.34 -14.20
N PRO A 3 19.06 12.83 -14.56
CA PRO A 3 19.45 11.46 -14.27
C PRO A 3 19.42 11.15 -12.78
N LEU A 4 19.07 9.91 -12.39
CA LEU A 4 19.07 9.51 -10.99
C LEU A 4 20.46 9.60 -10.35
N SER A 5 21.52 9.40 -11.13
CA SER A 5 22.91 9.53 -10.69
C SER A 5 23.29 10.93 -10.20
N ASP A 6 22.53 11.97 -10.57
CA ASP A 6 22.80 13.36 -10.17
C ASP A 6 22.22 13.70 -8.78
N PHE A 7 21.42 12.79 -8.21
CA PHE A 7 20.90 12.97 -6.86
C PHE A 7 21.81 12.32 -5.82
N PRO A 8 21.96 12.90 -4.65
CA PRO A 8 22.79 12.31 -3.58
C PRO A 8 22.15 11.05 -2.97
N ILE A 9 20.83 10.91 -3.08
CA ILE A 9 20.05 9.81 -2.56
C ILE A 9 19.02 9.36 -3.58
N VAL A 10 18.91 8.04 -3.77
CA VAL A 10 17.84 7.40 -4.54
C VAL A 10 17.07 6.47 -3.61
N ALA A 11 15.76 6.66 -3.49
CA ALA A 11 14.91 5.90 -2.60
C ALA A 11 13.87 5.10 -3.39
N PHE A 12 13.76 3.81 -3.08
CA PHE A 12 12.79 2.89 -3.68
C PHE A 12 11.76 2.42 -2.64
N SER A 13 10.48 2.53 -2.98
CA SER A 13 9.38 1.88 -2.26
C SER A 13 8.95 0.66 -3.04
N ILE A 14 9.11 -0.53 -2.47
CA ILE A 14 8.97 -1.81 -3.15
C ILE A 14 7.80 -2.57 -2.52
N ALA A 15 6.80 -2.89 -3.34
CA ALA A 15 5.59 -3.55 -2.86
C ALA A 15 5.75 -5.07 -2.75
N TYR A 16 6.43 -5.71 -3.71
CA TYR A 16 6.58 -7.17 -3.80
C TYR A 16 7.78 -7.58 -4.67
N GLU A 17 8.12 -8.85 -4.66
CA GLU A 17 9.38 -9.40 -5.21
C GLU A 17 9.59 -9.14 -6.71
N LEU A 18 8.52 -9.13 -7.52
CA LEU A 18 8.66 -8.91 -8.96
C LEU A 18 9.09 -7.49 -9.34
N GLU A 19 8.99 -6.53 -8.43
CA GLU A 19 9.48 -5.16 -8.66
C GLU A 19 11.02 -5.07 -8.57
N LEU A 20 11.70 -6.09 -8.05
CA LEU A 20 13.16 -6.10 -7.97
C LEU A 20 13.84 -5.94 -9.33
N THR A 21 13.31 -6.57 -10.37
CA THR A 21 13.87 -6.44 -11.73
C THR A 21 13.85 -4.99 -12.22
N GLY A 22 12.78 -4.25 -11.90
CA GLY A 22 12.67 -2.83 -12.24
C GLY A 22 13.70 -1.96 -11.50
N ILE A 23 14.03 -2.30 -10.24
CA ILE A 23 15.08 -1.59 -9.49
C ILE A 23 16.45 -1.80 -10.14
N LEU A 24 16.76 -3.06 -10.48
CA LEU A 24 18.03 -3.40 -11.12
C LEU A 24 18.16 -2.65 -12.45
N GLU A 25 17.12 -2.65 -13.26
CA GLU A 25 17.07 -1.93 -14.53
C GLU A 25 17.20 -0.41 -14.35
N MET A 26 16.50 0.19 -13.38
CA MET A 26 16.61 1.63 -13.12
C MET A 26 18.00 2.04 -12.66
N LEU A 27 18.66 1.26 -11.81
CA LEU A 27 20.03 1.53 -11.38
C LEU A 27 21.01 1.42 -12.57
N ASP A 28 20.91 0.35 -13.37
CA ASP A 28 21.76 0.12 -14.54
C ASP A 28 21.61 1.22 -15.59
N LEU A 29 20.39 1.55 -15.97
CA LEU A 29 20.09 2.63 -16.93
C LEU A 29 20.57 4.01 -16.44
N SER A 30 20.70 4.20 -15.14
CA SER A 30 21.17 5.44 -14.52
C SER A 30 22.69 5.46 -14.33
N GLY A 31 23.41 4.40 -14.74
CA GLY A 31 24.85 4.27 -14.52
C GLY A 31 25.25 4.14 -13.04
N ILE A 32 24.32 3.73 -12.17
CA ILE A 32 24.58 3.46 -10.76
C ILE A 32 24.88 1.97 -10.60
N PRO A 33 26.03 1.57 -10.02
CA PRO A 33 26.32 0.16 -9.82
C PRO A 33 25.18 -0.54 -9.07
N VAL A 34 24.67 -1.62 -9.67
CA VAL A 34 23.52 -2.35 -9.16
C VAL A 34 23.82 -2.94 -7.78
N LEU A 35 24.98 -3.59 -7.64
CA LEU A 35 25.37 -4.14 -6.36
C LEU A 35 25.93 -3.05 -5.43
N ARG A 36 25.46 -3.06 -4.19
CA ARG A 36 25.89 -2.12 -3.16
C ARG A 36 27.42 -2.08 -2.98
N GLN A 37 28.05 -3.25 -3.01
CA GLN A 37 29.50 -3.39 -2.81
C GLN A 37 30.36 -2.70 -3.89
N ASP A 38 29.80 -2.47 -5.08
CA ASP A 38 30.50 -1.84 -6.21
C ASP A 38 30.32 -0.32 -6.22
N ARG A 39 29.50 0.23 -5.29
CA ARG A 39 29.29 1.67 -5.12
C ARG A 39 30.40 2.30 -4.29
N THR A 40 30.73 3.54 -4.66
CA THR A 40 31.71 4.40 -3.97
C THR A 40 31.05 5.70 -3.53
N GLU A 41 31.77 6.57 -2.85
CA GLU A 41 31.32 7.91 -2.44
C GLU A 41 30.84 8.81 -3.61
N LYS A 42 31.15 8.46 -4.85
CA LYS A 42 30.70 9.18 -6.05
C LYS A 42 29.28 8.81 -6.47
N HIS A 43 28.76 7.69 -6.01
CA HIS A 43 27.43 7.21 -6.39
C HIS A 43 26.39 7.62 -5.35
N PRO A 44 25.12 7.76 -5.75
CA PRO A 44 24.04 7.98 -4.82
C PRO A 44 23.98 6.94 -3.72
N LEU A 45 23.51 7.35 -2.55
CA LEU A 45 23.12 6.42 -1.52
C LEU A 45 21.75 5.85 -1.87
N VAL A 46 21.65 4.51 -1.92
CA VAL A 46 20.41 3.81 -2.29
C VAL A 46 19.69 3.34 -1.05
N ILE A 47 18.48 3.87 -0.86
CA ILE A 47 17.58 3.48 0.24
C ILE A 47 16.45 2.63 -0.33
N ALA A 48 16.09 1.56 0.35
CA ALA A 48 14.96 0.73 0.00
C ALA A 48 14.00 0.58 1.17
N GLY A 49 12.70 0.45 0.87
CA GLY A 49 11.65 0.26 1.86
C GLY A 49 10.37 -0.24 1.20
N GLY A 50 9.24 -0.06 1.87
CA GLY A 50 7.93 -0.44 1.35
C GLY A 50 7.44 -1.80 1.84
N PRO A 51 6.24 -2.25 1.40
CA PRO A 51 5.57 -3.45 1.91
C PRO A 51 6.39 -4.74 1.83
N LEU A 52 7.27 -4.87 0.84
CA LEU A 52 8.18 -6.03 0.71
C LEU A 52 9.01 -6.27 1.98
N THR A 53 9.38 -5.21 2.70
CA THR A 53 10.18 -5.32 3.91
C THR A 53 9.47 -6.03 5.07
N ASN A 54 8.13 -6.10 5.04
CA ASN A 54 7.36 -6.86 6.03
C ASN A 54 7.39 -8.38 5.78
N SER A 55 7.72 -8.81 4.55
CA SER A 55 7.88 -10.24 4.21
C SER A 55 9.34 -10.67 4.22
N ASN A 56 10.19 -10.01 3.42
CA ASN A 56 11.60 -10.38 3.30
C ASN A 56 12.50 -9.17 2.98
N PRO A 57 12.93 -8.39 3.97
CA PRO A 57 13.83 -7.25 3.75
C PRO A 57 15.21 -7.67 3.23
N LEU A 58 15.66 -8.91 3.51
CA LEU A 58 17.02 -9.35 3.18
C LEU A 58 17.25 -9.50 1.68
N ILE A 59 16.22 -9.70 0.89
CA ILE A 59 16.35 -9.75 -0.58
C ILE A 59 16.85 -8.43 -1.17
N LEU A 60 16.69 -7.32 -0.46
CA LEU A 60 17.16 -5.98 -0.84
C LEU A 60 18.61 -5.71 -0.44
N ALA A 61 19.20 -6.53 0.46
CA ALA A 61 20.51 -6.30 1.04
C ALA A 61 21.67 -6.22 0.02
N PRO A 62 21.68 -6.97 -1.10
CA PRO A 62 22.71 -6.80 -2.12
C PRO A 62 22.64 -5.44 -2.86
N PHE A 63 21.47 -4.78 -2.88
CA PHE A 63 21.17 -3.65 -3.74
C PHE A 63 21.02 -2.32 -2.99
N ALA A 64 20.67 -2.32 -1.72
CA ALA A 64 20.43 -1.10 -0.93
C ALA A 64 21.52 -0.86 0.12
N ASP A 65 21.85 0.40 0.36
CA ASP A 65 22.78 0.82 1.41
C ASP A 65 22.08 0.90 2.77
N LEU A 66 20.80 1.29 2.76
CA LEU A 66 19.91 1.32 3.92
C LEU A 66 18.57 0.69 3.52
N ILE A 67 18.04 -0.18 4.35
CA ILE A 67 16.70 -0.74 4.20
C ILE A 67 15.86 -0.30 5.41
N ILE A 68 14.70 0.31 5.12
CA ILE A 68 13.74 0.69 6.16
C ILE A 68 12.68 -0.40 6.24
N VAL A 69 12.66 -1.11 7.35
CA VAL A 69 11.70 -2.19 7.64
C VAL A 69 10.49 -1.60 8.36
N GLY A 70 9.31 -1.72 7.77
CA GLY A 70 8.06 -1.16 8.30
C GLY A 70 7.77 0.26 7.80
N GLU A 71 7.26 1.12 8.69
CA GLU A 71 6.80 2.47 8.38
C GLU A 71 7.95 3.49 8.50
N GLY A 72 8.32 4.09 7.38
CA GLY A 72 9.50 4.94 7.29
C GLY A 72 9.24 6.43 7.53
N ASP A 73 8.01 6.83 7.85
CA ASP A 73 7.59 8.23 7.89
C ASP A 73 8.54 9.12 8.73
N GLU A 74 8.81 8.75 9.98
CA GLU A 74 9.68 9.52 10.88
C GLU A 74 11.18 9.29 10.58
N ILE A 75 11.53 8.08 10.15
CA ILE A 75 12.92 7.73 9.82
C ILE A 75 13.43 8.56 8.66
N ILE A 76 12.62 8.72 7.61
CA ILE A 76 13.00 9.49 6.41
C ILE A 76 13.26 10.95 6.77
N HIS A 77 12.44 11.59 7.60
CA HIS A 77 12.68 12.95 8.05
C HIS A 77 14.01 13.08 8.81
N SER A 78 14.20 12.24 9.82
CA SER A 78 15.44 12.21 10.61
C SER A 78 16.67 11.91 9.76
N PHE A 79 16.52 11.06 8.73
CA PHE A 79 17.60 10.74 7.80
C PHE A 79 17.96 11.94 6.93
N LEU A 80 16.98 12.58 6.29
CA LEU A 80 17.21 13.74 5.43
C LEU A 80 17.79 14.93 6.19
N ASP A 81 17.40 15.14 7.45
CA ASP A 81 17.96 16.17 8.31
C ASP A 81 19.44 15.91 8.65
N ALA A 82 19.87 14.65 8.68
CA ALA A 82 21.25 14.26 8.99
C ALA A 82 22.19 14.36 7.77
N VAL A 83 21.67 14.23 6.55
CA VAL A 83 22.47 14.19 5.31
C VAL A 83 23.41 15.38 5.14
N PRO A 84 23.01 16.65 5.39
CA PRO A 84 23.89 17.80 5.16
C PRO A 84 25.13 17.86 6.07
N GLY A 85 25.14 17.14 7.17
CA GLY A 85 26.18 17.23 8.20
C GLY A 85 27.06 16.01 8.35
N MET A 86 26.85 14.96 7.54
CA MET A 86 27.54 13.68 7.70
C MET A 86 28.03 13.13 6.36
N ASP A 87 29.18 12.48 6.38
CA ASP A 87 29.58 11.63 5.27
C ASP A 87 28.76 10.33 5.24
N ARG A 88 28.91 9.57 4.15
CA ARG A 88 28.17 8.31 3.93
C ARG A 88 28.36 7.29 5.05
N HIS A 89 29.62 7.14 5.49
CA HIS A 89 29.96 6.14 6.52
C HIS A 89 29.33 6.51 7.88
N ASP A 90 29.48 7.77 8.29
CA ASP A 90 28.95 8.26 9.57
C ASP A 90 27.42 8.23 9.58
N LEU A 91 26.80 8.58 8.43
CA LEU A 91 25.35 8.52 8.26
C LEU A 91 24.83 7.10 8.41
N LEU A 92 25.40 6.12 7.70
CA LEU A 92 25.01 4.72 7.80
C LEU A 92 25.30 4.14 9.20
N SER A 93 26.44 4.50 9.81
CA SER A 93 26.77 4.10 11.17
C SER A 93 25.73 4.59 12.18
N ARG A 94 25.34 5.85 12.10
CA ARG A 94 24.30 6.42 12.96
C ARG A 94 22.98 5.67 12.81
N PHE A 95 22.53 5.43 11.58
CA PHE A 95 21.24 4.79 11.32
C PHE A 95 21.26 3.27 11.57
N SER A 96 22.42 2.64 11.71
CA SER A 96 22.50 1.21 12.06
C SER A 96 21.92 0.88 13.45
N THR A 97 21.76 1.87 14.32
CA THR A 97 21.19 1.74 15.67
C THR A 97 19.74 2.22 15.77
N VAL A 98 19.20 2.80 14.69
CA VAL A 98 17.82 3.31 14.66
C VAL A 98 16.85 2.13 14.45
N PRO A 99 15.80 1.97 15.30
CA PRO A 99 14.81 0.93 15.11
C PRO A 99 14.17 1.00 13.72
N GLY A 100 14.02 -0.16 13.06
CA GLY A 100 13.51 -0.23 11.70
C GLY A 100 14.55 -0.01 10.61
N CYS A 101 15.77 0.42 10.94
CA CYS A 101 16.84 0.57 9.96
C CYS A 101 17.73 -0.69 9.90
N TYR A 102 17.87 -1.22 8.70
CA TYR A 102 18.80 -2.33 8.43
C TYR A 102 19.89 -1.86 7.48
N ILE A 103 21.13 -1.86 7.98
CA ILE A 103 22.35 -1.57 7.19
C ILE A 103 23.01 -2.89 6.87
N PRO A 104 23.01 -3.36 5.61
CA PRO A 104 23.62 -4.62 5.23
C PRO A 104 25.11 -4.67 5.60
N GLY A 105 25.51 -5.71 6.31
CA GLY A 105 26.89 -5.90 6.79
C GLY A 105 27.23 -5.22 8.12
N THR A 106 26.33 -4.39 8.66
CA THR A 106 26.54 -3.70 9.95
C THR A 106 25.48 -4.11 10.98
N THR A 107 24.20 -4.05 10.61
CA THR A 107 23.08 -4.41 11.51
C THR A 107 23.03 -5.93 11.68
N GLN A 108 22.96 -6.38 12.94
CA GLN A 108 22.83 -7.82 13.25
C GLN A 108 21.35 -8.22 13.27
N GLY A 109 20.99 -9.22 12.46
CA GLY A 109 19.63 -9.71 12.34
C GLY A 109 18.68 -8.72 11.61
N ILE A 110 17.41 -9.10 11.52
CA ILE A 110 16.37 -8.24 10.96
C ILE A 110 15.84 -7.36 12.10
N PRO A 111 15.84 -6.02 11.97
CA PRO A 111 15.31 -5.12 13.00
C PRO A 111 13.81 -5.31 13.16
N GLN A 112 13.29 -4.95 14.32
CA GLN A 112 11.85 -4.81 14.51
C GLN A 112 11.33 -3.73 13.54
N ALA A 113 10.19 -4.00 12.90
CA ALA A 113 9.57 -3.06 11.98
C ALA A 113 9.26 -1.72 12.67
N ALA A 114 9.66 -0.65 12.04
CA ALA A 114 9.31 0.69 12.49
C ALA A 114 7.79 0.92 12.40
N ARG A 115 7.28 1.71 13.33
CA ARG A 115 5.87 2.09 13.38
C ARG A 115 5.76 3.57 13.69
N VAL A 116 5.03 4.30 12.85
CA VAL A 116 4.69 5.70 13.11
C VAL A 116 3.65 5.79 14.23
N MET A 117 3.72 6.84 15.04
CA MET A 117 2.72 7.10 16.05
C MET A 117 1.37 7.49 15.41
N ASP A 118 0.27 7.23 16.12
CA ASP A 118 -1.09 7.42 15.57
C ASP A 118 -1.42 8.89 15.25
N ASP A 119 -0.76 9.84 15.90
CA ASP A 119 -0.86 11.28 15.61
C ASP A 119 -0.15 11.68 14.30
N GLY A 120 0.86 10.91 13.85
CA GLY A 120 1.49 11.04 12.55
C GLY A 120 0.62 10.63 11.36
N LEU A 121 -0.52 9.94 11.60
CA LEU A 121 -1.47 9.58 10.56
C LEU A 121 -2.45 10.75 10.28
N PRO A 122 -3.01 10.85 9.06
CA PRO A 122 -2.77 10.02 7.88
C PRO A 122 -1.63 10.54 7.00
N ALA A 123 -1.03 9.66 6.19
CA ALA A 123 -0.26 10.10 5.04
C ALA A 123 -1.21 10.56 3.91
N PHE A 124 -0.77 11.56 3.15
CA PHE A 124 -1.57 12.11 2.04
C PHE A 124 -0.68 12.69 0.94
N SER A 125 -1.25 12.88 -0.26
CA SER A 125 -0.57 13.43 -1.41
C SER A 125 0.00 14.83 -1.14
N GLN A 126 1.31 14.99 -1.30
CA GLN A 126 1.99 16.29 -1.25
C GLN A 126 1.96 17.00 -2.62
N ILE A 127 1.82 16.22 -3.69
CA ILE A 127 1.81 16.72 -5.07
C ILE A 127 0.52 16.29 -5.76
N LEU A 128 -0.17 17.24 -6.38
CA LEU A 128 -1.34 17.00 -7.20
C LEU A 128 -0.99 17.33 -8.65
N THR A 129 -0.93 16.31 -9.52
CA THR A 129 -0.50 16.46 -10.90
C THR A 129 -1.43 15.71 -11.88
N LYS A 130 -1.44 16.16 -13.15
CA LYS A 130 -2.13 15.47 -14.24
C LYS A 130 -1.28 14.35 -14.86
N ASN A 131 0.00 14.28 -14.55
CA ASN A 131 0.99 13.44 -15.20
C ASN A 131 1.19 12.09 -14.49
N THR A 132 0.14 11.54 -13.91
CA THR A 132 0.13 10.23 -13.25
C THR A 132 -1.08 9.42 -13.69
N VAL A 133 -1.05 8.09 -13.46
CA VAL A 133 -2.19 7.20 -13.72
C VAL A 133 -3.44 7.65 -12.95
N LEU A 134 -3.27 8.14 -11.71
CA LEU A 134 -4.33 8.72 -10.89
C LEU A 134 -4.38 10.25 -11.03
N ALA A 135 -4.38 10.71 -12.28
CA ALA A 135 -4.31 12.13 -12.64
C ALA A 135 -5.25 13.01 -11.80
N SER A 136 -4.67 14.03 -11.16
CA SER A 136 -5.39 15.02 -10.35
C SER A 136 -6.23 14.43 -9.21
N MET A 137 -5.87 13.25 -8.69
CA MET A 137 -6.51 12.63 -7.55
C MET A 137 -5.69 12.89 -6.29
N PHE A 138 -6.30 13.49 -5.27
CA PHE A 138 -5.71 13.64 -3.95
C PHE A 138 -5.87 12.33 -3.19
N LEU A 139 -4.78 11.65 -2.92
CA LEU A 139 -4.77 10.39 -2.16
C LEU A 139 -4.58 10.70 -0.69
N ILE A 140 -5.35 10.03 0.17
CA ILE A 140 -5.26 10.17 1.62
C ILE A 140 -5.58 8.85 2.30
N GLU A 141 -4.82 8.48 3.31
CA GLU A 141 -5.12 7.31 4.14
C GLU A 141 -6.38 7.55 4.98
N ALA A 142 -7.30 6.59 4.93
CA ALA A 142 -8.39 6.51 5.87
C ALA A 142 -8.00 5.64 7.09
N GLU A 143 -7.11 4.69 6.87
CA GLU A 143 -6.58 3.77 7.86
C GLU A 143 -5.22 3.23 7.42
N ARG A 144 -4.46 2.69 8.36
CA ARG A 144 -3.21 1.97 8.10
C ARG A 144 -3.22 0.62 8.83
N GLY A 145 -2.76 -0.44 8.15
CA GLY A 145 -2.83 -1.81 8.62
C GLY A 145 -4.12 -2.50 8.21
N CYS A 146 -4.43 -3.65 8.81
CA CYS A 146 -5.59 -4.45 8.44
C CYS A 146 -6.20 -5.12 9.67
N SER A 147 -7.54 -5.22 9.71
CA SER A 147 -8.29 -5.92 10.75
C SER A 147 -8.42 -7.43 10.48
N ARG A 148 -8.02 -7.89 9.28
CA ARG A 148 -8.23 -9.26 8.79
C ARG A 148 -7.01 -10.14 9.06
N GLY A 149 -7.22 -11.45 9.05
CA GLY A 149 -6.18 -12.45 9.29
C GLY A 149 -5.98 -13.39 8.10
N CYS A 150 -6.00 -12.86 6.86
CA CYS A 150 -5.80 -13.69 5.66
C CYS A 150 -4.42 -14.34 5.73
N SER A 151 -4.35 -15.68 5.58
CA SER A 151 -3.16 -16.48 5.85
C SER A 151 -1.97 -16.18 4.92
N TYR A 152 -2.23 -15.63 3.74
CA TYR A 152 -1.23 -15.29 2.71
C TYR A 152 -0.75 -13.83 2.79
N CYS A 153 -1.40 -12.98 3.60
CA CYS A 153 -1.21 -11.53 3.54
C CYS A 153 -0.19 -11.06 4.60
N VAL A 154 0.80 -10.27 4.16
CA VAL A 154 1.80 -9.65 5.06
C VAL A 154 1.19 -8.55 5.95
N MET A 155 0.04 -7.98 5.56
CA MET A 155 -0.69 -6.95 6.32
C MET A 155 -1.75 -7.58 7.23
N GLN A 156 -1.43 -8.69 7.88
CA GLN A 156 -2.33 -9.37 8.81
C GLN A 156 -2.70 -8.49 9.99
N ARG A 157 -3.80 -8.87 10.67
CA ARG A 157 -4.34 -8.22 11.88
C ARG A 157 -3.27 -7.83 12.91
N ASP A 158 -2.29 -8.69 13.11
CA ASP A 158 -1.26 -8.52 14.14
C ASP A 158 0.03 -7.87 13.59
N ALA A 159 0.11 -7.65 12.26
CA ALA A 159 1.26 -7.01 11.66
C ALA A 159 1.32 -5.54 12.06
N ASN A 160 2.47 -5.13 12.57
CA ASN A 160 2.77 -3.74 12.94
C ASN A 160 1.69 -3.03 13.78
N GLY A 161 1.06 -3.77 14.71
CA GLY A 161 0.04 -3.24 15.62
C GLY A 161 -1.38 -3.18 15.06
N GLY A 162 -1.65 -3.86 13.96
CA GLY A 162 -2.98 -4.02 13.41
C GLY A 162 -3.53 -2.77 12.70
N MET A 163 -4.86 -2.74 12.55
CA MET A 163 -5.55 -1.64 11.87
C MET A 163 -5.67 -0.41 12.78
N ARG A 164 -5.20 0.73 12.29
CA ARG A 164 -5.32 2.04 12.93
C ARG A 164 -6.16 2.95 12.04
N THR A 165 -7.24 3.46 12.57
CA THR A 165 -8.21 4.27 11.83
C THR A 165 -8.03 5.76 12.11
N VAL A 166 -8.17 6.59 11.08
CA VAL A 166 -8.12 8.04 11.22
C VAL A 166 -9.55 8.59 11.29
N PRO A 167 -9.89 9.43 12.27
CA PRO A 167 -11.23 10.00 12.37
C PRO A 167 -11.67 10.67 11.05
N PRO A 168 -12.92 10.41 10.56
CA PRO A 168 -13.42 10.98 9.32
C PRO A 168 -13.25 12.49 9.18
N GLU A 169 -13.39 13.21 10.28
CA GLU A 169 -13.24 14.66 10.33
C GLU A 169 -11.80 15.09 10.08
N LYS A 170 -10.83 14.37 10.66
CA LYS A 170 -9.40 14.62 10.44
C LYS A 170 -9.02 14.37 8.99
N VAL A 171 -9.46 13.24 8.42
CA VAL A 171 -9.25 12.93 6.99
C VAL A 171 -9.84 14.04 6.11
N PHE A 172 -11.09 14.42 6.37
CA PHE A 172 -11.79 15.41 5.55
C PHE A 172 -11.13 16.79 5.64
N SER A 173 -10.69 17.22 6.81
CA SER A 173 -10.05 18.53 7.03
C SER A 173 -8.72 18.72 6.30
N LEU A 174 -8.05 17.62 5.96
CA LEU A 174 -6.76 17.63 5.25
C LEU A 174 -6.94 17.65 3.71
N ILE A 175 -8.18 17.47 3.20
CA ILE A 175 -8.43 17.52 1.76
C ILE A 175 -8.41 18.97 1.29
N PRO A 176 -7.49 19.38 0.41
CA PRO A 176 -7.42 20.75 -0.05
C PRO A 176 -8.65 21.14 -0.88
N GLU A 177 -9.04 22.41 -0.81
CA GLU A 177 -10.25 22.92 -1.48
C GLU A 177 -10.24 22.68 -3.01
N ASN A 178 -9.08 22.77 -3.63
CA ASN A 178 -8.89 22.56 -5.06
C ASN A 178 -8.90 21.10 -5.50
N ALA A 179 -8.89 20.13 -4.57
CA ALA A 179 -8.98 18.72 -4.89
C ALA A 179 -10.40 18.34 -5.30
N LYS A 180 -10.61 18.14 -6.59
CA LYS A 180 -11.89 17.70 -7.15
C LYS A 180 -12.13 16.20 -7.07
N ARG A 181 -11.06 15.41 -6.94
CA ARG A 181 -11.07 13.96 -6.86
C ARG A 181 -10.29 13.51 -5.63
N VAL A 182 -10.87 12.67 -4.82
CA VAL A 182 -10.26 12.14 -3.59
C VAL A 182 -10.19 10.63 -3.68
N GLY A 183 -9.00 10.08 -3.46
CA GLY A 183 -8.77 8.65 -3.38
C GLY A 183 -8.49 8.24 -1.93
N LEU A 184 -9.35 7.43 -1.35
CA LEU A 184 -9.10 6.82 -0.05
C LEU A 184 -8.20 5.62 -0.23
N VAL A 185 -7.08 5.61 0.48
CA VAL A 185 -6.10 4.53 0.47
C VAL A 185 -6.02 3.85 1.84
N GLY A 186 -5.68 2.56 1.81
CA GLY A 186 -5.56 1.70 2.97
C GLY A 186 -5.70 0.22 2.58
N ALA A 187 -5.28 -0.68 3.45
CA ALA A 187 -5.34 -2.12 3.20
C ALA A 187 -6.77 -2.68 3.35
N ALA A 188 -7.63 -2.03 4.14
CA ALA A 188 -8.97 -2.49 4.46
C ALA A 188 -9.95 -1.30 4.65
N VAL A 189 -9.97 -0.35 3.72
CA VAL A 189 -10.73 0.92 3.83
C VAL A 189 -12.21 0.69 4.17
N THR A 190 -12.84 -0.37 3.65
CA THR A 190 -14.24 -0.69 3.97
C THR A 190 -14.47 -1.24 5.37
N ASP A 191 -13.41 -1.65 6.06
CA ASP A 191 -13.49 -2.10 7.46
C ASP A 191 -13.40 -0.92 8.45
N HIS A 192 -13.10 0.30 7.96
CA HIS A 192 -13.08 1.51 8.77
C HIS A 192 -14.48 1.82 9.35
N PRO A 193 -14.64 1.92 10.67
CA PRO A 193 -15.97 2.07 11.31
C PRO A 193 -16.71 3.36 10.88
N GLY A 194 -15.98 4.40 10.51
CA GLY A 194 -16.53 5.67 10.03
C GLY A 194 -16.59 5.82 8.51
N ILE A 195 -16.40 4.75 7.72
CA ILE A 195 -16.26 4.86 6.26
C ILE A 195 -17.47 5.52 5.61
N LYS A 196 -18.68 5.18 5.99
CA LYS A 196 -19.88 5.78 5.43
C LYS A 196 -19.97 7.29 5.70
N LYS A 197 -19.57 7.70 6.90
CA LYS A 197 -19.53 9.13 7.26
C LYS A 197 -18.52 9.87 6.40
N LEU A 198 -17.30 9.32 6.26
CA LEU A 198 -16.25 9.91 5.43
C LEU A 198 -16.67 10.04 3.97
N VAL A 199 -17.19 8.95 3.38
CA VAL A 199 -17.68 8.95 1.99
C VAL A 199 -18.78 10.00 1.80
N ARG A 200 -19.73 10.07 2.74
CA ARG A 200 -20.82 11.08 2.70
C ARG A 200 -20.26 12.51 2.73
N MET A 201 -19.30 12.81 3.60
CA MET A 201 -18.67 14.15 3.68
C MET A 201 -17.98 14.52 2.36
N ILE A 202 -17.21 13.59 1.78
CA ILE A 202 -16.51 13.84 0.51
C ILE A 202 -17.49 14.08 -0.62
N VAL A 203 -18.51 13.22 -0.78
CA VAL A 203 -19.50 13.32 -1.86
C VAL A 203 -20.37 14.56 -1.70
N ALA A 204 -20.84 14.87 -0.48
CA ALA A 204 -21.63 16.06 -0.20
C ALA A 204 -20.87 17.37 -0.48
N SER A 205 -19.55 17.36 -0.44
CA SER A 205 -18.71 18.50 -0.81
C SER A 205 -18.53 18.66 -2.34
N GLY A 206 -19.20 17.83 -3.16
CA GLY A 206 -19.15 17.88 -4.61
C GLY A 206 -17.91 17.24 -5.23
N ARG A 207 -17.14 16.46 -4.47
CA ARG A 207 -15.93 15.79 -4.93
C ARG A 207 -16.22 14.39 -5.45
N ASP A 208 -15.46 13.98 -6.46
CA ASP A 208 -15.45 12.61 -6.95
C ASP A 208 -14.64 11.74 -5.96
N ILE A 209 -15.04 10.47 -5.78
CA ILE A 209 -14.38 9.54 -4.86
C ILE A 209 -13.77 8.35 -5.58
N GLY A 210 -12.59 7.91 -5.13
CA GLY A 210 -11.95 6.66 -5.50
C GLY A 210 -11.60 5.84 -4.26
N ILE A 211 -11.72 4.53 -4.35
CA ILE A 211 -11.23 3.57 -3.35
C ILE A 211 -10.60 2.43 -4.14
N SER A 212 -9.41 1.98 -3.74
CA SER A 212 -8.63 1.00 -4.52
C SER A 212 -9.31 -0.36 -4.60
N SER A 213 -9.79 -0.87 -3.48
CA SER A 213 -10.55 -2.11 -3.39
C SER A 213 -11.52 -2.08 -2.21
N LEU A 214 -12.59 -2.85 -2.35
CA LEU A 214 -13.67 -2.93 -1.38
C LEU A 214 -13.81 -4.37 -0.92
N SER A 215 -14.03 -4.60 0.35
CA SER A 215 -14.34 -5.93 0.86
C SER A 215 -15.80 -6.27 0.58
N ALA A 216 -16.08 -7.33 -0.19
CA ALA A 216 -17.43 -7.69 -0.64
C ALA A 216 -18.43 -7.90 0.51
N ASP A 217 -17.96 -8.49 1.62
CA ASP A 217 -18.75 -8.71 2.84
C ASP A 217 -19.15 -7.41 3.55
N ARG A 218 -18.43 -6.30 3.31
CA ARG A 218 -18.69 -4.99 3.91
C ARG A 218 -19.55 -4.08 3.03
N LEU A 219 -19.84 -4.50 1.80
CA LEU A 219 -20.67 -3.72 0.90
C LEU A 219 -22.16 -3.76 1.33
N ASP A 220 -22.74 -2.61 1.40
CA ASP A 220 -24.20 -2.45 1.51
C ASP A 220 -24.73 -1.39 0.54
N ARG A 221 -26.06 -1.35 0.43
CA ARG A 221 -26.75 -0.51 -0.54
C ARG A 221 -26.48 0.99 -0.33
N GLU A 222 -26.37 1.43 0.92
CA GLU A 222 -26.11 2.83 1.27
C GLU A 222 -24.72 3.26 0.79
N LEU A 223 -23.68 2.46 1.13
CA LEU A 223 -22.31 2.77 0.76
C LEU A 223 -22.16 2.82 -0.76
N VAL A 224 -22.65 1.80 -1.47
CA VAL A 224 -22.53 1.76 -2.94
C VAL A 224 -23.31 2.88 -3.62
N HIS A 225 -24.48 3.26 -3.08
CA HIS A 225 -25.23 4.43 -3.56
C HIS A 225 -24.41 5.72 -3.45
N MET A 226 -23.81 5.99 -2.29
CA MET A 226 -22.95 7.16 -2.09
C MET A 226 -21.74 7.15 -3.02
N LEU A 227 -21.10 5.99 -3.20
CA LEU A 227 -19.99 5.84 -4.14
C LEU A 227 -20.40 6.16 -5.57
N ALA A 228 -21.58 5.69 -6.01
CA ALA A 228 -22.13 6.02 -7.33
C ALA A 228 -22.40 7.52 -7.50
N GLN A 229 -22.93 8.20 -6.47
CA GLN A 229 -23.09 9.66 -6.45
C GLN A 229 -21.73 10.38 -6.58
N GLY A 230 -20.68 9.86 -5.97
CA GLY A 230 -19.29 10.33 -6.09
C GLY A 230 -18.59 9.91 -7.38
N LYS A 231 -19.34 9.49 -8.41
CA LYS A 231 -18.86 9.07 -9.75
C LYS A 231 -17.92 7.86 -9.72
N TYR A 232 -18.02 7.01 -8.72
CA TYR A 232 -17.32 5.72 -8.69
C TYR A 232 -17.87 4.82 -9.80
N LYS A 233 -16.99 4.26 -10.64
CA LYS A 233 -17.41 3.56 -11.87
C LYS A 233 -17.18 2.06 -11.85
N THR A 234 -16.16 1.62 -11.14
CA THR A 234 -15.74 0.21 -11.11
C THR A 234 -15.73 -0.27 -9.69
N LEU A 235 -16.61 -1.18 -9.35
CA LEU A 235 -16.57 -1.86 -8.06
C LEU A 235 -15.50 -2.94 -8.13
N THR A 236 -14.44 -2.76 -7.38
CA THR A 236 -13.31 -3.70 -7.33
C THR A 236 -13.33 -4.41 -5.98
N THR A 237 -13.38 -5.73 -6.00
CA THR A 237 -13.31 -6.58 -4.79
C THR A 237 -12.47 -7.82 -5.04
N ALA A 238 -12.15 -8.55 -3.98
CA ALA A 238 -11.39 -9.78 -4.04
C ALA A 238 -12.17 -10.92 -3.38
N ALA A 239 -12.31 -12.03 -4.10
CA ALA A 239 -12.76 -13.31 -3.58
C ALA A 239 -11.59 -14.07 -2.96
N ASP A 240 -10.41 -13.93 -3.57
CA ASP A 240 -9.16 -14.63 -3.30
C ASP A 240 -9.29 -16.14 -3.44
N GLY A 241 -9.97 -16.87 -2.55
CA GLY A 241 -10.33 -18.27 -2.77
C GLY A 241 -11.43 -18.41 -3.83
N VAL A 242 -11.23 -19.31 -4.78
CA VAL A 242 -12.18 -19.55 -5.89
C VAL A 242 -13.41 -20.35 -5.46
N SER A 243 -13.35 -21.00 -4.29
CA SER A 243 -14.46 -21.73 -3.67
C SER A 243 -14.64 -21.32 -2.22
N GLN A 244 -15.80 -21.64 -1.62
CA GLN A 244 -16.03 -21.39 -0.20
C GLN A 244 -15.03 -22.16 0.67
N ARG A 245 -14.65 -23.37 0.26
CA ARG A 245 -13.65 -24.17 0.96
C ARG A 245 -12.28 -23.45 0.99
N LEU A 246 -11.81 -22.96 -0.16
CA LEU A 246 -10.56 -22.22 -0.25
C LEU A 246 -10.63 -20.86 0.44
N SER A 247 -11.76 -20.16 0.38
CA SER A 247 -11.97 -18.94 1.13
C SER A 247 -11.79 -19.15 2.63
N ASN A 248 -12.30 -20.27 3.15
CA ASN A 248 -12.13 -20.64 4.56
C ASN A 248 -10.67 -21.02 4.89
N LEU A 249 -10.01 -21.79 4.01
CA LEU A 249 -8.60 -22.18 4.13
C LEU A 249 -7.68 -20.93 4.21
N LEU A 250 -7.96 -19.94 3.37
CA LEU A 250 -7.24 -18.70 3.31
C LEU A 250 -7.62 -17.70 4.42
N ASN A 251 -8.53 -18.10 5.31
CA ASN A 251 -9.09 -17.23 6.34
C ASN A 251 -9.68 -15.93 5.77
N ARG A 252 -10.29 -16.03 4.59
CA ARG A 252 -10.95 -14.94 3.86
C ARG A 252 -12.45 -15.01 4.06
N ASN A 253 -13.06 -14.09 4.78
CA ASN A 253 -14.49 -14.09 5.11
C ASN A 253 -15.36 -13.60 3.93
N THR A 254 -15.09 -14.06 2.71
CA THR A 254 -15.89 -13.73 1.54
C THR A 254 -16.65 -14.97 1.11
N ALA A 255 -17.98 -14.89 1.13
CA ALA A 255 -18.88 -15.93 0.65
C ALA A 255 -19.43 -15.58 -0.73
N GLU A 256 -19.91 -16.59 -1.49
CA GLU A 256 -20.51 -16.43 -2.81
C GLU A 256 -21.62 -15.36 -2.80
N GLU A 257 -22.49 -15.37 -1.79
CA GLU A 257 -23.57 -14.38 -1.62
C GLU A 257 -23.09 -12.93 -1.60
N HIS A 258 -21.88 -12.67 -1.06
CA HIS A 258 -21.28 -11.34 -1.04
C HIS A 258 -20.90 -10.89 -2.46
N LEU A 259 -20.44 -11.81 -3.29
CA LEU A 259 -20.03 -11.53 -4.67
C LEU A 259 -21.24 -11.31 -5.57
N ILE A 260 -22.29 -12.14 -5.41
CA ILE A 260 -23.57 -11.99 -6.11
C ILE A 260 -24.17 -10.62 -5.75
N ARG A 261 -24.22 -10.27 -4.45
CA ARG A 261 -24.72 -8.97 -4.00
C ARG A 261 -23.90 -7.80 -4.57
N ALA A 262 -22.58 -7.95 -4.69
CA ALA A 262 -21.74 -6.93 -5.34
C ALA A 262 -22.09 -6.76 -6.82
N ALA A 263 -22.38 -7.85 -7.55
CA ALA A 263 -22.83 -7.79 -8.94
C ALA A 263 -24.21 -7.13 -9.07
N GLU A 264 -25.14 -7.44 -8.14
CA GLU A 264 -26.45 -6.79 -8.08
C GLU A 264 -26.31 -5.27 -7.85
N PHE A 265 -25.42 -4.83 -6.97
CA PHE A 265 -25.16 -3.40 -6.76
C PHE A 265 -24.61 -2.73 -8.01
N VAL A 266 -23.71 -3.38 -8.76
CA VAL A 266 -23.19 -2.84 -10.02
C VAL A 266 -24.36 -2.61 -11.02
N ARG A 267 -25.28 -3.56 -11.14
CA ARG A 267 -26.48 -3.44 -11.97
C ARG A 267 -27.42 -2.33 -11.48
N ASP A 268 -27.77 -2.36 -10.19
CA ASP A 268 -28.78 -1.46 -9.60
C ASP A 268 -28.34 0.00 -9.62
N PHE A 269 -27.07 0.28 -9.36
CA PHE A 269 -26.51 1.62 -9.35
C PHE A 269 -25.85 2.02 -10.68
N ARG A 270 -26.01 1.18 -11.72
CA ARG A 270 -25.49 1.42 -13.08
C ARG A 270 -23.99 1.73 -13.10
N LEU A 271 -23.22 1.02 -12.28
CA LEU A 271 -21.77 1.09 -12.34
C LEU A 271 -21.29 0.40 -13.63
N ASN A 272 -20.13 0.81 -14.13
CA ASN A 272 -19.64 0.31 -15.43
C ASN A 272 -19.14 -1.12 -15.36
N ARG A 273 -18.59 -1.56 -14.18
CA ARG A 273 -17.89 -2.83 -14.09
C ARG A 273 -17.84 -3.34 -12.65
N LEU A 274 -17.96 -4.66 -12.50
CA LEU A 274 -17.44 -5.40 -11.36
C LEU A 274 -16.06 -5.96 -11.77
N LYS A 275 -15.04 -5.68 -10.96
CA LYS A 275 -13.71 -6.28 -11.08
C LYS A 275 -13.49 -7.20 -9.89
N LEU A 276 -13.31 -8.47 -10.18
CA LEU A 276 -13.09 -9.50 -9.17
C LEU A 276 -11.66 -10.03 -9.28
N TYR A 277 -10.93 -9.98 -8.18
CA TYR A 277 -9.64 -10.65 -8.06
C TYR A 277 -9.84 -12.04 -7.47
N VAL A 278 -9.20 -13.02 -8.08
CA VAL A 278 -9.14 -14.41 -7.63
C VAL A 278 -7.70 -14.90 -7.67
N MET A 279 -7.35 -15.80 -6.77
CA MET A 279 -6.08 -16.55 -6.80
C MET A 279 -6.33 -17.94 -7.35
N VAL A 280 -5.44 -18.40 -8.22
CA VAL A 280 -5.42 -19.75 -8.79
C VAL A 280 -4.06 -20.37 -8.47
N GLY A 281 -4.04 -21.67 -8.20
CA GLY A 281 -2.83 -22.37 -7.79
C GLY A 281 -2.55 -22.27 -6.29
N VAL A 282 -3.57 -22.01 -5.49
CA VAL A 282 -3.46 -22.02 -4.03
C VAL A 282 -3.14 -23.44 -3.54
N PRO A 283 -2.26 -23.63 -2.54
CA PRO A 283 -2.07 -24.95 -1.94
C PRO A 283 -3.40 -25.63 -1.59
N GLU A 284 -3.50 -26.93 -1.88
CA GLU A 284 -4.71 -27.75 -1.70
C GLU A 284 -5.88 -27.42 -2.66
N GLU A 285 -5.70 -26.55 -3.66
CA GLU A 285 -6.71 -26.31 -4.69
C GLU A 285 -6.99 -27.58 -5.50
N THR A 286 -8.25 -27.82 -5.79
CA THR A 286 -8.74 -28.96 -6.59
C THR A 286 -9.50 -28.48 -7.83
N LEU A 287 -9.69 -29.36 -8.81
CA LEU A 287 -10.54 -29.06 -9.97
C LEU A 287 -11.97 -28.67 -9.57
N GLY A 288 -12.51 -29.29 -8.50
CA GLY A 288 -13.83 -28.94 -7.98
C GLY A 288 -13.94 -27.48 -7.51
N ASP A 289 -12.84 -26.90 -6.97
CA ASP A 289 -12.79 -25.48 -6.58
C ASP A 289 -12.84 -24.57 -7.82
N ILE A 290 -12.15 -24.98 -8.90
CA ILE A 290 -12.17 -24.25 -10.18
C ILE A 290 -13.56 -24.33 -10.83
N ASP A 291 -14.21 -25.49 -10.79
CA ASP A 291 -15.58 -25.69 -11.31
C ASP A 291 -16.58 -24.79 -10.56
N GLU A 292 -16.40 -24.59 -9.25
CA GLU A 292 -17.20 -23.66 -8.45
C GLU A 292 -17.02 -22.22 -8.91
N LEU A 293 -15.78 -21.78 -9.19
CA LEU A 293 -15.52 -20.44 -9.74
C LEU A 293 -16.16 -20.24 -11.13
N ILE A 294 -16.08 -21.25 -11.99
CA ILE A 294 -16.67 -21.18 -13.35
C ILE A 294 -18.19 -21.06 -13.29
N ARG A 295 -18.81 -21.71 -12.30
CA ARG A 295 -20.26 -21.66 -12.08
C ARG A 295 -20.71 -20.28 -11.55
N LEU A 296 -19.90 -19.60 -10.76
CA LEU A 296 -20.19 -18.27 -10.19
C LEU A 296 -20.25 -17.21 -11.30
#